data_50d36e62de63d328cbc74f6adc3e461c
#
_entry.id   50d36e62de63d328cbc74f6adc3e461c
#
_cell.length_a   1.000
_cell.length_b   1.000
_cell.length_c   1.000
_cell.angle_alpha   90.00
_cell.angle_beta   90.00
_cell.angle_gamma   90.00
#
_symmetry.space_group_name_H-M   'P 1'
#
loop_
_entity.id
_entity.type
_entity.pdbx_description
1 polymer ?
#
loop_
_entity_poly.entity_id
_entity_poly.type
_entity_poly.pdbx_seq_one_letter_code
_entity_poly.pdbx_strand_id
1 'polypeptide(L)'
;MLYRFSHKTGTYGVTIKEDSDHQVLVQIEQVIKHPKQGDLHHPGETEGVFFHERRALSHYEKRYATRSQLREFNLEEMKYEDSLQQAITKMENELKQQHTEYAKLALDNLNSLKKDYSIQYKQNFF
;
A
#
# COMPACT_ATOMS: atom_id res chain seq x y z
N MET A 1 11.68 -16.05 -4.18
CA MET A 1 11.70 -14.85 -5.04
C MET A 1 10.42 -14.06 -4.88
N LEU A 2 10.53 -12.75 -4.76
CA LEU A 2 9.38 -11.88 -4.69
C LEU A 2 9.07 -11.28 -6.06
N TYR A 3 7.78 -11.09 -6.30
CA TYR A 3 7.28 -10.39 -7.49
C TYR A 3 6.69 -9.06 -7.07
N ARG A 4 6.84 -8.05 -7.93
CA ARG A 4 6.20 -6.76 -7.74
C ARG A 4 4.77 -6.83 -8.26
N PHE A 5 3.81 -6.52 -7.39
CA PHE A 5 2.38 -6.56 -7.69
C PHE A 5 1.78 -5.19 -7.48
N SER A 6 1.19 -4.63 -8.54
CA SER A 6 0.47 -3.36 -8.46
C SER A 6 -1.02 -3.63 -8.31
N HIS A 7 -1.63 -3.06 -7.28
CA HIS A 7 -3.06 -3.18 -7.02
C HIS A 7 -3.62 -1.82 -6.63
N LYS A 8 -4.53 -1.31 -7.43
CA LYS A 8 -5.02 0.07 -7.30
C LYS A 8 -3.81 1.02 -7.28
N THR A 9 -3.62 1.83 -6.25
CA THR A 9 -2.48 2.76 -6.15
C THR A 9 -1.37 2.24 -5.24
N GLY A 10 -1.53 1.04 -4.69
CA GLY A 10 -0.50 0.39 -3.87
C GLY A 10 0.40 -0.52 -4.68
N THR A 11 1.61 -0.73 -4.20
CA THR A 11 2.58 -1.65 -4.80
C THR A 11 3.14 -2.55 -3.71
N TYR A 12 3.21 -3.85 -4.00
CA TYR A 12 3.53 -4.87 -3.01
C TYR A 12 4.58 -5.84 -3.51
N GLY A 13 5.31 -6.44 -2.57
CA GLY A 13 6.14 -7.63 -2.84
C GLY A 13 5.32 -8.86 -2.49
N VAL A 14 5.20 -9.80 -3.42
CA VAL A 14 4.33 -10.97 -3.27
C VAL A 14 5.05 -12.26 -3.64
N THR A 15 4.57 -13.38 -3.06
CA THR A 15 4.91 -14.73 -3.52
C THR A 15 3.76 -15.29 -4.34
N ILE A 16 4.08 -16.17 -5.29
CA ILE A 16 3.08 -16.87 -6.08
C ILE A 16 2.69 -18.16 -5.35
N LYS A 17 1.39 -18.33 -5.07
CA LYS A 17 0.85 -19.51 -4.40
C LYS A 17 0.24 -20.51 -5.38
N GLU A 18 -0.42 -20.01 -6.42
CA GLU A 18 -0.98 -20.84 -7.49
C GLU A 18 -0.80 -20.10 -8.81
N ASP A 19 -0.43 -20.84 -9.85
CA ASP A 19 -0.24 -20.29 -11.18
C ASP A 19 -1.09 -21.09 -12.16
N SER A 20 -2.14 -20.47 -12.70
CA SER A 20 -3.02 -21.08 -13.69
C SER A 20 -2.96 -20.29 -15.01
N ASP A 21 -3.58 -20.84 -16.07
CA ASP A 21 -3.53 -20.24 -17.40
C ASP A 21 -4.15 -18.83 -17.45
N HIS A 22 -5.16 -18.57 -16.60
CA HIS A 22 -5.93 -17.33 -16.66
C HIS A 22 -5.59 -16.35 -15.56
N GLN A 23 -5.08 -16.82 -14.44
CA GLN A 23 -4.81 -15.96 -13.29
C GLN A 23 -3.78 -16.60 -12.36
N VAL A 24 -3.20 -15.76 -11.53
CA VAL A 24 -2.18 -16.15 -10.56
C VAL A 24 -2.68 -15.77 -9.17
N LEU A 25 -2.60 -16.72 -8.22
CA LEU A 25 -2.90 -16.40 -6.82
C LEU A 25 -1.61 -15.96 -6.14
N VAL A 26 -1.61 -14.74 -5.63
CA VAL A 26 -0.45 -14.15 -4.95
C VAL A 26 -0.75 -13.91 -3.48
N GLN A 27 0.30 -13.90 -2.69
CA GLN A 27 0.23 -13.61 -1.26
C GLN A 27 1.13 -12.42 -0.92
N ILE A 28 0.58 -11.48 -0.15
CA ILE A 28 1.27 -10.25 0.21
C ILE A 28 2.35 -10.55 1.26
N GLU A 29 3.60 -10.21 0.94
CA GLU A 29 4.75 -10.38 1.83
C GLU A 29 5.36 -9.05 2.29
N GLN A 30 5.30 -8.02 1.45
CA GLN A 30 5.86 -6.70 1.76
C GLN A 30 5.05 -5.59 1.11
N VAL A 31 5.16 -4.38 1.65
CA VAL A 31 4.61 -3.17 1.03
C VAL A 31 5.79 -2.37 0.44
N ILE A 32 5.73 -2.11 -0.86
CA ILE A 32 6.73 -1.28 -1.56
C ILE A 32 6.26 0.18 -1.57
N LYS A 33 4.97 0.38 -1.86
CA LYS A 33 4.36 1.71 -1.90
C LYS A 33 2.97 1.65 -1.26
N HIS A 34 2.73 2.52 -0.27
CA HIS A 34 1.43 2.62 0.38
C HIS A 34 0.40 3.20 -0.60
N PRO A 35 -0.86 2.71 -0.57
CA PRO A 35 -1.91 3.27 -1.41
C PRO A 35 -2.10 4.77 -1.18
N LYS A 36 -2.42 5.49 -2.25
CA LYS A 36 -2.77 6.90 -2.18
C LYS A 36 -4.12 7.06 -1.49
N GLN A 37 -4.26 8.10 -0.69
CA GLN A 37 -5.49 8.40 0.02
C GLN A 37 -6.45 9.20 -0.85
N GLY A 38 -7.75 9.10 -0.55
CA GLY A 38 -8.78 9.88 -1.23
C GLY A 38 -9.54 9.10 -2.30
N ASP A 39 -10.15 9.83 -3.23
CA ASP A 39 -10.94 9.26 -4.32
C ASP A 39 -10.02 8.88 -5.49
N LEU A 40 -10.01 7.60 -5.86
CA LEU A 40 -9.16 7.10 -6.95
C LEU A 40 -9.58 7.65 -8.32
N HIS A 41 -10.85 8.01 -8.47
CA HIS A 41 -11.38 8.58 -9.74
C HIS A 41 -11.15 10.08 -9.84
N HIS A 42 -10.83 10.75 -8.72
CA HIS A 42 -10.60 12.19 -8.66
C HIS A 42 -9.32 12.45 -7.86
N PRO A 43 -8.14 12.04 -8.39
CA PRO A 43 -6.88 12.16 -7.64
C PRO A 43 -6.56 13.61 -7.28
N GLY A 44 -6.21 13.83 -6.01
CA GLY A 44 -5.84 15.17 -5.54
C GLY A 44 -7.00 16.09 -5.22
N GLU A 45 -8.24 15.69 -5.48
CA GLU A 45 -9.43 16.49 -5.19
C GLU A 45 -9.91 16.25 -3.76
N THR A 46 -10.48 17.30 -3.14
CA THR A 46 -10.98 17.26 -1.77
C THR A 46 -12.43 17.71 -1.66
N GLU A 47 -12.93 18.47 -2.62
CA GLU A 47 -14.30 18.98 -2.63
C GLU A 47 -15.17 18.17 -3.59
N GLY A 48 -16.42 17.91 -3.18
CA GLY A 48 -17.38 17.20 -4.00
C GLY A 48 -17.05 15.73 -4.22
N VAL A 49 -16.10 15.17 -3.46
CA VAL A 49 -15.69 13.78 -3.56
C VAL A 49 -15.69 13.14 -2.19
N PHE A 50 -15.81 11.81 -2.15
CA PHE A 50 -15.66 11.06 -0.91
C PHE A 50 -14.17 10.76 -0.70
N PHE A 51 -13.58 11.33 0.34
CA PHE A 51 -12.15 11.16 0.62
C PHE A 51 -11.92 9.88 1.43
N HIS A 52 -11.76 8.78 0.70
CA HIS A 52 -11.61 7.45 1.31
C HIS A 52 -10.27 7.28 2.02
N GLU A 53 -10.32 6.70 3.21
CA GLU A 53 -9.15 6.15 3.87
C GLU A 53 -8.78 4.83 3.18
N ARG A 54 -7.59 4.77 2.60
CA ARG A 54 -7.12 3.63 1.80
C ARG A 54 -6.08 2.84 2.56
N ARG A 55 -6.46 1.65 2.94
CA ARG A 55 -5.60 0.75 3.70
C ARG A 55 -4.73 -0.10 2.79
N ALA A 56 -3.47 -0.36 3.20
CA ALA A 56 -2.62 -1.32 2.50
C ALA A 56 -3.17 -2.74 2.66
N LEU A 57 -2.95 -3.59 1.65
CA LEU A 57 -3.26 -5.01 1.77
C LEU A 57 -2.47 -5.61 2.93
N SER A 58 -3.10 -6.51 3.68
CA SER A 58 -2.54 -7.06 4.91
C SER A 58 -1.48 -8.13 4.64
N HIS A 59 -0.61 -8.35 5.62
CA HIS A 59 0.37 -9.45 5.56
C HIS A 59 -0.37 -10.79 5.40
N TYR A 60 0.11 -11.61 4.48
CA TYR A 60 -0.47 -12.90 4.10
C TYR A 60 -1.81 -12.83 3.37
N GLU A 61 -2.35 -11.67 3.12
CA GLU A 61 -3.56 -11.53 2.30
C GLU A 61 -3.31 -12.08 0.91
N LYS A 62 -4.28 -12.85 0.40
CA LYS A 62 -4.18 -13.46 -0.93
C LYS A 62 -5.08 -12.72 -1.91
N ARG A 63 -4.59 -12.54 -3.13
CA ARG A 63 -5.33 -11.89 -4.21
C ARG A 63 -5.07 -12.61 -5.52
N TYR A 64 -6.08 -12.65 -6.37
CA TYR A 64 -5.87 -13.06 -7.76
C TYR A 64 -5.33 -11.89 -8.56
N ALA A 65 -4.35 -12.19 -9.39
CA ALA A 65 -3.67 -11.22 -10.24
C ALA A 65 -3.60 -11.75 -11.66
N THR A 66 -3.50 -10.82 -12.63
CA THR A 66 -3.11 -11.18 -13.99
C THR A 66 -1.60 -11.14 -14.10
N ARG A 67 -1.03 -11.87 -15.05
CA ARG A 67 0.42 -11.86 -15.24
C ARG A 67 0.96 -10.47 -15.57
N SER A 68 0.15 -9.63 -16.22
CA SER A 68 0.54 -8.25 -16.54
C SER A 68 0.71 -7.35 -15.31
N GLN A 69 0.10 -7.73 -14.18
CA GLN A 69 0.25 -6.99 -12.92
C GLN A 69 1.50 -7.39 -12.13
N LEU A 70 2.20 -8.43 -12.59
CA LEU A 70 3.36 -8.98 -11.88
C LEU A 70 4.64 -8.70 -12.66
N ARG A 71 5.71 -8.36 -11.94
CA ARG A 71 7.05 -8.24 -12.49
C ARG A 71 8.03 -8.91 -11.54
N GLU A 72 8.99 -9.64 -12.09
CA GLU A 72 10.08 -10.15 -11.30
C GLU A 72 10.82 -8.96 -10.69
N PHE A 73 11.13 -9.07 -9.42
CA PHE A 73 11.74 -7.96 -8.72
C PHE A 73 12.73 -8.49 -7.69
N ASN A 74 13.96 -8.01 -7.79
CA ASN A 74 15.00 -8.36 -6.84
C ASN A 74 14.88 -7.45 -5.62
N LEU A 75 13.97 -7.81 -4.71
CA LEU A 75 13.67 -7.03 -3.52
C LEU A 75 14.40 -7.61 -2.32
N GLU A 76 15.03 -6.73 -1.55
CA GLU A 76 15.62 -7.12 -0.27
C GLU A 76 14.53 -7.59 0.68
N GLU A 77 14.73 -8.77 1.27
CA GLU A 77 13.77 -9.32 2.21
C GLU A 77 13.75 -8.51 3.50
N MET A 78 12.54 -8.16 3.96
CA MET A 78 12.33 -7.54 5.25
C MET A 78 10.96 -7.94 5.79
N LYS A 79 10.76 -7.74 7.08
CA LYS A 79 9.47 -8.01 7.69
C LYS A 79 8.40 -7.10 7.10
N TYR A 80 7.18 -7.62 6.97
CA TYR A 80 6.06 -6.85 6.45
C TYR A 80 5.88 -5.53 7.21
N GLU A 81 5.89 -5.57 8.53
CA GLU A 81 5.68 -4.40 9.39
C GLU A 81 6.72 -3.31 9.11
N ASP A 82 7.97 -3.70 8.92
CA ASP A 82 9.05 -2.76 8.63
C ASP A 82 8.89 -2.16 7.24
N SER A 83 8.50 -2.97 6.25
CA SER A 83 8.24 -2.48 4.90
C SER A 83 7.06 -1.52 4.88
N LEU A 84 5.99 -1.82 5.61
CA LEU A 84 4.82 -0.96 5.74
C LEU A 84 5.21 0.39 6.36
N GLN A 85 6.01 0.37 7.42
CA GLN A 85 6.46 1.59 8.09
C GLN A 85 7.31 2.45 7.17
N GLN A 86 8.23 1.85 6.42
CA GLN A 86 9.04 2.59 5.44
C GLN A 86 8.18 3.21 4.34
N ALA A 87 7.19 2.47 3.83
CA ALA A 87 6.30 2.96 2.79
C ALA A 87 5.48 4.16 3.28
N ILE A 88 4.97 4.10 4.51
CA ILE A 88 4.22 5.21 5.13
C ILE A 88 5.12 6.43 5.31
N THR A 89 6.31 6.23 5.86
CA THR A 89 7.26 7.33 6.09
C THR A 89 7.60 8.05 4.80
N LYS A 90 7.84 7.30 3.73
CA LYS A 90 8.12 7.88 2.41
C LYS A 90 6.95 8.71 1.91
N MET A 91 5.73 8.19 2.01
CA MET A 91 4.53 8.91 1.59
C MET A 91 4.29 10.17 2.43
N GLU A 92 4.47 10.07 3.74
CA GLU A 92 4.35 11.23 4.64
C GLU A 92 5.33 12.34 4.26
N ASN A 93 6.58 11.99 4.00
CA ASN A 93 7.60 12.97 3.61
C ASN A 93 7.25 13.66 2.29
N GLU A 94 6.73 12.92 1.33
CA GLU A 94 6.27 13.48 0.05
C GLU A 94 5.09 14.43 0.26
N LEU A 95 4.11 14.04 1.08
CA LEU A 95 2.92 14.85 1.34
C LEU A 95 3.25 16.13 2.11
N LYS A 96 4.18 16.09 3.06
CA LYS A 96 4.60 17.25 3.85
C LYS A 96 5.21 18.36 3.00
N GLN A 97 5.69 18.04 1.81
CA GLN A 97 6.27 19.01 0.89
C GLN A 97 5.23 19.69 -0.01
N GLN A 98 4.00 19.21 -0.04
CA GLN A 98 3.01 19.65 -1.01
C GLN A 98 2.20 20.88 -0.61
N HIS A 99 2.00 21.15 0.66
CA HIS A 99 1.24 22.31 1.17
C HIS A 99 -0.15 22.49 0.52
N THR A 100 -0.86 21.39 0.29
CA THR A 100 -2.20 21.38 -0.33
C THR A 100 -3.24 20.86 0.66
N GLU A 101 -4.51 21.17 0.41
CA GLU A 101 -5.61 20.59 1.20
C GLU A 101 -5.63 19.07 1.07
N TYR A 102 -5.35 18.55 -0.14
CA TYR A 102 -5.22 17.11 -0.35
C TYR A 102 -4.16 16.50 0.57
N ALA A 103 -2.97 17.09 0.63
CA ALA A 103 -1.88 16.58 1.46
C ALA A 103 -2.26 16.56 2.93
N LYS A 104 -2.97 17.59 3.40
CA LYS A 104 -3.44 17.66 4.78
C LYS A 104 -4.41 16.53 5.11
N LEU A 105 -5.41 16.30 4.26
CA LEU A 105 -6.38 15.22 4.45
C LEU A 105 -5.72 13.85 4.34
N ALA A 106 -4.78 13.68 3.41
CA ALA A 106 -4.05 12.43 3.25
C ALA A 106 -3.19 12.13 4.48
N LEU A 107 -2.52 13.14 5.05
CA LEU A 107 -1.75 12.97 6.28
C LEU A 107 -2.63 12.60 7.47
N ASP A 108 -3.82 13.19 7.58
CA ASP A 108 -4.79 12.83 8.63
C ASP A 108 -5.21 11.36 8.49
N ASN A 109 -5.49 10.90 7.26
CA ASN A 109 -5.81 9.50 7.00
C ASN A 109 -4.65 8.57 7.39
N LEU A 110 -3.42 8.94 7.02
CA LEU A 110 -2.25 8.13 7.39
C LEU A 110 -2.06 8.06 8.90
N ASN A 111 -2.30 9.13 9.63
CA ASN A 111 -2.23 9.11 11.10
C ASN A 111 -3.27 8.15 11.70
N SER A 112 -4.48 8.14 11.16
CA SER A 112 -5.53 7.20 11.57
C SER A 112 -5.12 5.75 11.28
N LEU A 113 -4.60 5.50 10.07
CA LEU A 113 -4.11 4.17 9.67
C LEU A 113 -2.94 3.71 10.54
N LYS A 114 -2.03 4.61 10.90
CA LYS A 114 -0.88 4.27 11.76
C LYS A 114 -1.34 3.76 13.13
N LYS A 115 -2.41 4.33 13.68
CA LYS A 115 -2.99 3.82 14.94
C LYS A 115 -3.51 2.40 14.77
N ASP A 116 -4.24 2.14 13.68
CA ASP A 116 -4.78 0.82 13.38
C ASP A 116 -3.67 -0.20 13.12
N TYR A 117 -2.66 0.18 12.33
CA TYR A 117 -1.52 -0.69 12.05
C TYR A 117 -0.72 -1.01 13.31
N SER A 118 -0.56 -0.03 14.20
CA SER A 118 0.16 -0.24 15.46
C SER A 118 -0.50 -1.30 16.32
N ILE A 119 -1.84 -1.33 16.33
CA ILE A 119 -2.59 -2.35 17.04
C ILE A 119 -2.49 -3.70 16.32
N GLN A 120 -2.72 -3.71 15.01
CA GLN A 120 -2.75 -4.94 14.22
C GLN A 120 -1.41 -5.67 14.22
N TYR A 121 -0.32 -4.95 14.07
CA TYR A 121 1.02 -5.53 13.93
C TYR A 121 1.87 -5.42 15.20
N LYS A 122 1.30 -4.90 16.29
CA LYS A 122 1.96 -4.81 17.60
C LYS A 122 3.31 -4.10 17.52
N GLN A 123 3.35 -2.99 16.77
CA GLN A 123 4.54 -2.18 16.55
C GLN A 123 4.15 -0.71 16.56
N ASN A 124 5.03 0.15 17.06
CA ASN A 124 4.79 1.59 17.03
C ASN A 124 5.13 2.15 15.65
N PHE A 125 4.13 2.68 14.94
CA PHE A 125 4.28 3.28 13.61
C PHE A 125 4.50 4.80 13.64
N PHE A 126 4.55 5.38 14.82
CA PHE A 126 4.75 6.84 14.97
C PHE A 126 6.19 7.24 15.21
#